data_281d9b7c19ad7556ca1a1e3cebe6627a
#
_entry.id   281d9b7c19ad7556ca1a1e3cebe6627a
#
_cell.length_a   1.000
_cell.length_b   1.000
_cell.length_c   1.000
_cell.angle_alpha   90.00
_cell.angle_beta   90.00
_cell.angle_gamma   90.00
#
_symmetry.space_group_name_H-M   'P 1'
#
loop_
_entity.id
_entity.type
_entity.pdbx_description
1 polymer ?
#
loop_
_entity_poly.entity_id
_entity_poly.type
_entity_poly.pdbx_seq_one_letter_code
_entity_poly.pdbx_strand_id
1 'polypeptide(L)'
;MTTDGGGLPDIPLGRRVVLRYRLPAGYPQPLTDVIGELVSLDPPTVRGVDGQLVAVTPDRVVALKALGPRPIRTKEIRALEAAAADGWPGIEHAWIDGWLARAGNGFTSRANSAVPLGSSGEPAGLTADTLHRIAAWYAERGLPLLLALPDRLAPIPPGWNSWRETVMMAIDIENFVLPQGPSMVRVAATPDAAWQELNRRDGEAPTPQRLSAPLPDLGVLTAVRDGELGFASLGVPTPIAIGRGALTTAPDGRGWIGLTCVAVAAEHRRKGLGSLVCAELIRWGHSRGATHAYLQVEAGNSAAIALYRELGFLEHHTYRYAAPTALAGSPALR
;
A
#
# COMPACT_ATOMS: atom_id res chain seq x y z
N MET A 1 11.19 -0.42 52.98
CA MET A 1 11.45 -0.90 51.62
C MET A 1 10.24 -1.74 51.21
N THR A 2 9.29 -1.09 50.61
CA THR A 2 8.02 -1.68 50.12
C THR A 2 8.29 -2.36 48.81
N THR A 3 8.21 -3.69 48.77
CA THR A 3 8.14 -4.47 47.50
C THR A 3 6.79 -4.21 46.87
N ASP A 4 6.80 -3.37 45.85
CA ASP A 4 5.65 -3.16 45.01
C ASP A 4 5.33 -4.48 44.27
N GLY A 5 4.15 -5.05 44.56
CA GLY A 5 3.64 -6.25 43.93
C GLY A 5 3.28 -5.95 42.48
N GLY A 6 4.28 -6.09 41.59
CA GLY A 6 4.12 -5.83 40.17
C GLY A 6 3.23 -6.86 39.52
N GLY A 7 1.93 -6.60 39.48
CA GLY A 7 1.02 -7.27 38.54
C GLY A 7 1.50 -7.07 37.10
N LEU A 8 1.24 -8.05 36.24
CA LEU A 8 1.51 -7.90 34.82
C LEU A 8 0.75 -6.67 34.27
N PRO A 9 1.33 -5.89 33.37
CA PRO A 9 0.66 -4.73 32.81
C PRO A 9 -0.62 -5.16 32.07
N ASP A 10 -1.65 -4.35 32.15
CA ASP A 10 -2.92 -4.54 31.44
C ASP A 10 -2.71 -4.25 29.95
N ILE A 11 -2.30 -5.29 29.21
CA ILE A 11 -2.07 -5.22 27.78
C ILE A 11 -3.18 -6.01 27.08
N PRO A 12 -3.95 -5.41 26.18
CA PRO A 12 -4.99 -6.10 25.43
C PRO A 12 -4.44 -7.32 24.66
N LEU A 13 -5.21 -8.41 24.64
CA LEU A 13 -4.92 -9.58 23.80
C LEU A 13 -4.87 -9.17 22.32
N GLY A 14 -4.09 -9.89 21.52
CA GLY A 14 -3.83 -9.55 20.13
C GLY A 14 -2.73 -8.49 19.93
N ARG A 15 -2.28 -7.82 20.99
CA ARG A 15 -1.17 -6.84 20.89
C ARG A 15 0.17 -7.53 20.72
N ARG A 16 1.01 -6.94 19.87
CA ARG A 16 2.40 -7.34 19.76
C ARG A 16 3.16 -6.97 21.02
N VAL A 17 3.82 -7.96 21.62
CA VAL A 17 4.55 -7.82 22.90
C VAL A 17 5.94 -8.41 22.80
N VAL A 18 6.80 -8.03 23.74
CA VAL A 18 7.98 -8.79 24.15
C VAL A 18 7.73 -9.32 25.55
N LEU A 19 7.86 -10.65 25.71
CA LEU A 19 7.83 -11.33 26.98
C LEU A 19 9.25 -11.83 27.31
N ARG A 20 9.88 -11.23 28.32
CA ARG A 20 11.18 -11.65 28.85
C ARG A 20 10.95 -12.57 30.03
N TYR A 21 11.60 -13.72 30.03
CA TYR A 21 11.43 -14.70 31.08
C TYR A 21 12.70 -15.49 31.39
N ARG A 22 12.73 -16.12 32.60
CA ARG A 22 13.85 -16.95 33.05
C ARG A 22 13.78 -18.34 32.41
N LEU A 23 14.91 -18.81 31.91
CA LEU A 23 15.07 -20.19 31.46
C LEU A 23 15.34 -21.11 32.67
N PRO A 24 15.05 -22.43 32.57
CA PRO A 24 15.45 -23.42 33.59
C PRO A 24 16.97 -23.42 33.79
N ALA A 25 17.41 -23.95 34.93
CA ALA A 25 18.82 -24.17 35.19
C ALA A 25 19.43 -25.11 34.13
N GLY A 26 20.66 -24.82 33.68
CA GLY A 26 21.37 -25.61 32.67
C GLY A 26 21.45 -24.95 31.29
N TYR A 27 20.72 -23.88 31.06
CA TYR A 27 20.88 -23.08 29.83
C TYR A 27 22.07 -22.09 29.94
N PRO A 28 22.81 -21.84 28.82
CA PRO A 28 23.96 -20.89 28.85
C PRO A 28 23.55 -19.47 29.21
N GLN A 29 22.32 -19.08 28.91
CA GLN A 29 21.75 -17.77 29.20
C GLN A 29 20.61 -17.93 30.20
N PRO A 30 20.58 -17.14 31.28
CA PRO A 30 19.51 -17.25 32.29
C PRO A 30 18.16 -16.64 31.84
N LEU A 31 18.17 -15.77 30.82
CA LEU A 31 17.02 -15.04 30.33
C LEU A 31 16.88 -15.22 28.81
N THR A 32 15.63 -15.19 28.35
CA THR A 32 15.31 -15.13 26.93
C THR A 32 14.11 -14.26 26.68
N ASP A 33 13.92 -13.85 25.42
CA ASP A 33 12.78 -13.05 24.98
C ASP A 33 11.98 -13.83 23.93
N VAL A 34 10.65 -13.79 24.04
CA VAL A 34 9.76 -14.12 22.92
C VAL A 34 9.04 -12.84 22.48
N ILE A 35 9.02 -12.62 21.16
CA ILE A 35 8.33 -11.49 20.55
C ILE A 35 7.23 -12.03 19.66
N GLY A 36 6.00 -11.56 19.88
CA GLY A 36 4.85 -12.04 19.13
C GLY A 36 3.56 -11.42 19.62
N GLU A 37 2.45 -12.06 19.28
CA GLU A 37 1.10 -11.67 19.68
C GLU A 37 0.77 -12.21 21.07
N LEU A 38 0.25 -11.38 21.95
CA LEU A 38 -0.23 -11.79 23.26
C LEU A 38 -1.57 -12.53 23.13
N VAL A 39 -1.56 -13.83 23.46
CA VAL A 39 -2.74 -14.71 23.33
C VAL A 39 -3.47 -14.89 24.66
N SER A 40 -2.73 -14.87 25.78
CA SER A 40 -3.28 -15.02 27.12
C SER A 40 -2.43 -14.25 28.12
N LEU A 41 -3.05 -13.77 29.21
CA LEU A 41 -2.38 -13.20 30.39
C LEU A 41 -2.23 -14.18 31.52
N ASP A 42 -3.00 -15.26 31.54
CA ASP A 42 -2.96 -16.28 32.58
C ASP A 42 -2.99 -17.72 32.00
N PRO A 43 -1.86 -18.42 31.96
CA PRO A 43 -0.51 -17.85 32.07
C PRO A 43 -0.17 -16.95 30.85
N PRO A 44 0.76 -15.99 30.99
CA PRO A 44 1.22 -15.19 29.88
C PRO A 44 1.70 -16.06 28.72
N THR A 45 0.99 -15.96 27.58
CA THR A 45 1.23 -16.77 26.39
C THR A 45 1.38 -15.88 25.19
N VAL A 46 2.48 -16.06 24.47
CA VAL A 46 2.81 -15.29 23.27
C VAL A 46 2.91 -16.23 22.08
N ARG A 47 2.23 -15.90 20.98
CA ARG A 47 2.39 -16.56 19.68
C ARG A 47 3.56 -15.93 18.95
N GLY A 48 4.64 -16.69 18.77
CA GLY A 48 5.81 -16.25 18.01
C GLY A 48 5.55 -16.08 16.52
N VAL A 49 6.51 -15.49 15.79
CA VAL A 49 6.45 -15.30 14.32
C VAL A 49 6.43 -16.61 13.53
N ASP A 50 6.84 -17.71 14.15
CA ASP A 50 6.79 -19.08 13.64
C ASP A 50 5.46 -19.79 13.94
N GLY A 51 4.50 -19.07 14.55
CA GLY A 51 3.22 -19.60 14.97
C GLY A 51 3.24 -20.41 16.27
N GLN A 52 4.42 -20.66 16.88
CA GLN A 52 4.53 -21.42 18.12
C GLN A 52 4.00 -20.59 19.30
N LEU A 53 3.29 -21.28 20.20
CA LEU A 53 2.81 -20.70 21.46
C LEU A 53 3.84 -20.92 22.56
N VAL A 54 4.30 -19.83 23.18
CA VAL A 54 5.19 -19.86 24.33
C VAL A 54 4.41 -19.38 25.54
N ALA A 55 4.00 -20.34 26.40
CA ALA A 55 3.36 -20.07 27.68
C ALA A 55 4.43 -20.01 28.77
N VAL A 56 4.40 -18.98 29.60
CA VAL A 56 5.38 -18.77 30.70
C VAL A 56 4.65 -18.64 32.02
N THR A 57 5.07 -19.42 33.03
CA THR A 57 4.51 -19.30 34.37
C THR A 57 4.84 -17.93 34.96
N PRO A 58 3.92 -17.32 35.76
CA PRO A 58 4.10 -15.94 36.25
C PRO A 58 5.39 -15.73 37.06
N ASP A 59 5.83 -16.74 37.82
CA ASP A 59 7.07 -16.71 38.61
C ASP A 59 8.34 -16.59 37.76
N ARG A 60 8.28 -16.99 36.49
CA ARG A 60 9.39 -16.91 35.55
C ARG A 60 9.38 -15.65 34.71
N VAL A 61 8.29 -14.91 34.70
CA VAL A 61 8.19 -13.65 33.93
C VAL A 61 9.07 -12.59 34.58
N VAL A 62 9.91 -11.96 33.77
CA VAL A 62 10.76 -10.84 34.17
C VAL A 62 10.17 -9.51 33.71
N ALA A 63 9.63 -9.49 32.49
CA ALA A 63 8.97 -8.31 31.94
C ALA A 63 8.01 -8.70 30.80
N LEU A 64 6.87 -8.03 30.75
CA LEU A 64 5.96 -8.05 29.59
C LEU A 64 5.76 -6.60 29.15
N LYS A 65 6.04 -6.30 27.88
CA LYS A 65 5.91 -4.95 27.34
C LYS A 65 5.20 -4.98 25.99
N ALA A 66 4.23 -4.08 25.82
CA ALA A 66 3.65 -3.84 24.51
C ALA A 66 4.70 -3.25 23.57
N LEU A 67 4.75 -3.77 22.36
CA LEU A 67 5.56 -3.25 21.28
C LEU A 67 4.68 -2.50 20.27
N GLY A 68 5.27 -1.56 19.54
CA GLY A 68 4.67 -0.99 18.37
C GLY A 68 4.52 -2.02 17.25
N PRO A 69 3.89 -1.65 16.12
CA PRO A 69 3.82 -2.48 14.93
C PRO A 69 5.21 -3.01 14.54
N ARG A 70 5.25 -4.20 13.95
CA ARG A 70 6.52 -4.75 13.46
C ARG A 70 7.13 -3.80 12.42
N PRO A 71 8.42 -3.43 12.55
CA PRO A 71 9.07 -2.63 11.54
C PRO A 71 9.01 -3.31 10.16
N ILE A 72 8.54 -2.59 9.17
CA ILE A 72 8.53 -3.06 7.78
C ILE A 72 9.98 -3.18 7.29
N ARG A 73 10.35 -4.30 6.69
CA ARG A 73 11.69 -4.53 6.15
C ARG A 73 11.81 -3.99 4.72
N THR A 74 13.00 -3.59 4.32
CA THR A 74 13.27 -3.08 2.94
C THR A 74 12.81 -4.05 1.85
N LYS A 75 12.99 -5.36 2.07
CA LYS A 75 12.49 -6.38 1.13
C LYS A 75 10.96 -6.40 0.99
N GLU A 76 10.23 -6.07 2.05
CA GLU A 76 8.76 -6.01 2.05
C GLU A 76 8.27 -4.75 1.31
N ILE A 77 8.99 -3.62 1.48
CA ILE A 77 8.74 -2.41 0.69
C ILE A 77 8.92 -2.74 -0.80
N ARG A 78 10.03 -3.37 -1.17
CA ARG A 78 10.32 -3.73 -2.57
C ARG A 78 9.27 -4.69 -3.15
N ALA A 79 8.85 -5.69 -2.37
CA ALA A 79 7.85 -6.65 -2.80
C ALA A 79 6.49 -5.99 -3.06
N LEU A 80 6.02 -5.13 -2.16
CA LEU A 80 4.78 -4.39 -2.34
C LEU A 80 4.86 -3.37 -3.49
N GLU A 81 5.98 -2.67 -3.64
CA GLU A 81 6.17 -1.74 -4.76
C GLU A 81 6.19 -2.46 -6.11
N ALA A 82 6.72 -3.69 -6.19
CA ALA A 82 6.66 -4.51 -7.39
C ALA A 82 5.22 -4.89 -7.73
N ALA A 83 4.44 -5.39 -6.76
CA ALA A 83 3.02 -5.68 -6.95
C ALA A 83 2.22 -4.43 -7.35
N ALA A 84 2.54 -3.28 -6.75
CA ALA A 84 1.90 -2.01 -7.08
C ALA A 84 2.26 -1.52 -8.50
N ALA A 85 3.50 -1.76 -8.93
CA ALA A 85 3.92 -1.46 -10.29
C ALA A 85 3.22 -2.34 -11.34
N ASP A 86 2.99 -3.62 -11.03
CA ASP A 86 2.23 -4.54 -11.86
C ASP A 86 0.73 -4.18 -11.89
N GLY A 87 0.19 -3.67 -10.78
CA GLY A 87 -1.19 -3.17 -10.69
C GLY A 87 -1.44 -1.85 -11.43
N TRP A 88 -0.37 -1.07 -11.73
CA TRP A 88 -0.42 0.19 -12.46
C TRP A 88 0.82 0.35 -13.36
N PRO A 89 0.97 -0.51 -14.39
CA PRO A 89 2.24 -0.64 -15.14
C PRO A 89 2.48 0.49 -16.16
N GLY A 90 1.52 1.37 -16.39
CA GLY A 90 1.51 2.24 -17.57
C GLY A 90 1.11 1.45 -18.82
N ILE A 91 1.49 1.95 -19.99
CA ILE A 91 1.27 1.31 -21.30
C ILE A 91 2.57 0.65 -21.78
N GLU A 92 3.68 1.33 -21.57
CA GLU A 92 5.01 0.84 -21.87
C GLU A 92 5.88 0.80 -20.61
N HIS A 93 6.82 -0.13 -20.57
CA HIS A 93 7.78 -0.21 -19.48
C HIS A 93 9.14 -0.75 -19.96
N ALA A 94 10.19 -0.43 -19.21
CA ALA A 94 11.53 -0.96 -19.43
C ALA A 94 12.26 -1.15 -18.10
N TRP A 95 13.10 -2.19 -18.03
CA TRP A 95 14.03 -2.39 -16.92
C TRP A 95 15.39 -1.79 -17.26
N ILE A 96 15.86 -0.88 -16.43
CA ILE A 96 17.14 -0.18 -16.58
C ILE A 96 17.90 -0.29 -15.25
N ASP A 97 18.90 -1.15 -15.17
CA ASP A 97 19.76 -1.33 -13.97
C ASP A 97 19.00 -1.50 -12.65
N GLY A 98 17.94 -2.31 -12.68
CA GLY A 98 17.08 -2.54 -11.50
C GLY A 98 16.01 -1.46 -11.27
N TRP A 99 15.90 -0.47 -12.15
CA TRP A 99 14.80 0.49 -12.18
C TRP A 99 13.74 0.03 -13.17
N LEU A 100 12.49 0.05 -12.75
CA LEU A 100 11.35 -0.13 -13.65
C LEU A 100 10.85 1.23 -14.10
N ALA A 101 11.21 1.63 -15.33
CA ALA A 101 10.66 2.81 -15.98
C ALA A 101 9.29 2.47 -16.58
N ARG A 102 8.32 3.36 -16.41
CA ARG A 102 6.94 3.20 -16.90
C ARG A 102 6.51 4.46 -17.66
N ALA A 103 5.76 4.28 -18.75
CA ALA A 103 5.17 5.34 -19.52
C ALA A 103 3.69 5.07 -19.78
N GLY A 104 2.85 6.07 -19.56
CA GLY A 104 1.39 6.01 -19.72
C GLY A 104 0.86 7.32 -20.30
N ASN A 105 1.44 7.78 -21.42
CA ASN A 105 1.01 8.97 -22.18
C ASN A 105 0.86 10.24 -21.32
N GLY A 106 1.65 10.37 -20.24
CA GLY A 106 1.56 11.50 -19.32
C GLY A 106 0.38 11.41 -18.31
N PHE A 107 -0.48 10.39 -18.42
CA PHE A 107 -1.58 10.20 -17.46
C PHE A 107 -1.05 9.63 -16.15
N THR A 108 -1.18 10.37 -15.06
CA THR A 108 -0.68 10.14 -13.70
C THR A 108 0.84 10.04 -13.57
N SER A 109 1.40 10.64 -12.50
CA SER A 109 2.82 10.51 -12.17
C SER A 109 3.22 9.05 -11.95
N ARG A 110 2.32 8.22 -11.38
CA ARG A 110 2.56 6.80 -11.12
C ARG A 110 2.81 5.99 -12.38
N ALA A 111 2.05 6.22 -13.45
CA ALA A 111 2.23 5.54 -14.73
C ALA A 111 3.40 6.10 -15.56
N ASN A 112 4.01 7.22 -15.14
CA ASN A 112 5.06 7.92 -15.88
C ASN A 112 6.29 8.19 -15.01
N SER A 113 6.68 7.22 -14.19
CA SER A 113 7.84 7.33 -13.30
C SER A 113 8.63 6.05 -13.22
N ALA A 114 9.94 6.15 -12.99
CA ALA A 114 10.82 5.03 -12.72
C ALA A 114 10.87 4.74 -11.21
N VAL A 115 10.78 3.46 -10.83
CA VAL A 115 10.81 2.99 -9.44
C VAL A 115 11.97 2.01 -9.23
N PRO A 116 12.76 2.11 -8.11
CA PRO A 116 13.94 1.28 -7.85
C PRO A 116 13.56 -0.06 -7.22
N LEU A 117 13.20 -1.04 -8.02
CA LEU A 117 12.79 -2.37 -7.54
C LEU A 117 13.98 -3.33 -7.31
N GLY A 118 15.14 -3.02 -7.91
CA GLY A 118 16.29 -3.92 -7.88
C GLY A 118 16.17 -5.07 -8.88
N SER A 119 17.18 -5.91 -8.94
CA SER A 119 17.20 -7.12 -9.77
C SER A 119 17.85 -8.26 -9.01
N SER A 120 17.30 -9.48 -9.14
CA SER A 120 17.88 -10.71 -8.54
C SER A 120 18.25 -10.58 -7.06
N GLY A 121 17.48 -9.81 -6.29
CA GLY A 121 17.74 -9.58 -4.86
C GLY A 121 18.65 -8.39 -4.54
N GLU A 122 19.36 -7.84 -5.54
CA GLU A 122 20.22 -6.67 -5.38
C GLU A 122 19.43 -5.36 -5.44
N PRO A 123 19.79 -4.35 -4.62
CA PRO A 123 19.18 -3.01 -4.70
C PRO A 123 19.47 -2.34 -6.05
N ALA A 124 18.54 -1.52 -6.52
CA ALA A 124 18.79 -0.66 -7.68
C ALA A 124 19.78 0.44 -7.30
N GLY A 125 20.91 0.51 -7.96
CA GLY A 125 21.84 1.63 -7.89
C GLY A 125 21.34 2.81 -8.74
N LEU A 126 21.70 4.04 -8.36
CA LEU A 126 21.47 5.23 -9.19
C LEU A 126 22.82 5.86 -9.51
N THR A 127 23.52 5.32 -10.50
CA THR A 127 24.75 5.91 -11.04
C THR A 127 24.40 7.02 -12.04
N ALA A 128 25.38 7.84 -12.41
CA ALA A 128 25.20 8.86 -13.45
C ALA A 128 24.80 8.21 -14.81
N ASP A 129 25.34 7.05 -15.14
CA ASP A 129 25.01 6.30 -16.35
C ASP A 129 23.57 5.76 -16.29
N THR A 130 23.19 5.11 -15.20
CA THR A 130 21.81 4.65 -14.97
C THR A 130 20.81 5.80 -15.14
N LEU A 131 21.10 6.94 -14.51
CA LEU A 131 20.24 8.12 -14.58
C LEU A 131 20.14 8.64 -16.02
N HIS A 132 21.27 8.69 -16.75
CA HIS A 132 21.29 9.09 -18.16
C HIS A 132 20.43 8.17 -19.03
N ARG A 133 20.53 6.85 -18.84
CA ARG A 133 19.73 5.85 -19.58
C ARG A 133 18.23 5.97 -19.27
N ILE A 134 17.86 6.19 -18.02
CA ILE A 134 16.46 6.45 -17.65
C ILE A 134 15.97 7.74 -18.30
N ALA A 135 16.77 8.81 -18.25
CA ALA A 135 16.42 10.10 -18.86
C ALA A 135 16.24 9.98 -20.40
N ALA A 136 17.14 9.28 -21.08
CA ALA A 136 17.05 9.02 -22.52
C ALA A 136 15.76 8.26 -22.86
N TRP A 137 15.42 7.21 -22.09
CA TRP A 137 14.21 6.43 -22.30
C TRP A 137 12.92 7.27 -22.20
N TYR A 138 12.86 8.20 -21.22
CA TYR A 138 11.72 9.15 -21.11
C TYR A 138 11.72 10.18 -22.24
N ALA A 139 12.90 10.71 -22.60
CA ALA A 139 13.02 11.72 -23.66
C ALA A 139 12.55 11.18 -25.03
N GLU A 140 12.86 9.92 -25.36
CA GLU A 140 12.37 9.24 -26.57
C GLU A 140 10.84 9.20 -26.65
N ARG A 141 10.15 9.29 -25.52
CA ARG A 141 8.68 9.28 -25.40
C ARG A 141 8.06 10.66 -25.19
N GLY A 142 8.89 11.71 -25.25
CA GLY A 142 8.45 13.08 -24.98
C GLY A 142 7.97 13.29 -23.55
N LEU A 143 8.39 12.43 -22.61
CA LEU A 143 8.01 12.50 -21.22
C LEU A 143 9.14 13.10 -20.36
N PRO A 144 8.81 13.83 -19.28
CA PRO A 144 9.81 14.33 -18.35
C PRO A 144 10.39 13.19 -17.52
N LEU A 145 11.68 13.31 -17.17
CA LEU A 145 12.33 12.41 -16.22
C LEU A 145 11.69 12.55 -14.83
N LEU A 146 11.08 11.48 -14.36
CA LEU A 146 10.43 11.41 -13.05
C LEU A 146 10.82 10.11 -12.35
N LEU A 147 11.30 10.22 -11.11
CA LEU A 147 11.57 9.08 -10.24
C LEU A 147 10.50 8.99 -9.16
N ALA A 148 9.99 7.79 -8.91
CA ALA A 148 9.22 7.46 -7.72
C ALA A 148 10.18 6.80 -6.71
N LEU A 149 10.37 7.43 -5.55
CA LEU A 149 11.39 7.07 -4.59
C LEU A 149 10.75 6.59 -3.28
N PRO A 150 10.49 5.28 -3.14
CA PRO A 150 10.05 4.70 -1.88
C PRO A 150 11.16 4.84 -0.82
N ASP A 151 10.76 5.16 0.40
CA ASP A 151 11.67 5.27 1.53
C ASP A 151 12.53 4.01 1.68
N ARG A 152 13.81 4.21 1.91
CA ARG A 152 14.82 3.16 2.08
C ARG A 152 15.13 2.31 0.84
N LEU A 153 14.47 2.55 -0.31
CA LEU A 153 14.86 1.90 -1.57
C LEU A 153 15.89 2.74 -2.33
N ALA A 154 15.69 4.06 -2.41
CA ALA A 154 16.67 4.97 -3.00
C ALA A 154 16.54 6.38 -2.38
N PRO A 155 17.64 7.11 -2.18
CA PRO A 155 17.61 8.48 -1.72
C PRO A 155 17.18 9.44 -2.83
N ILE A 156 16.72 10.63 -2.45
CA ILE A 156 16.51 11.73 -3.40
C ILE A 156 17.88 12.21 -3.89
N PRO A 157 18.11 12.30 -5.22
CA PRO A 157 19.37 12.78 -5.75
C PRO A 157 19.67 14.23 -5.29
N PRO A 158 20.92 14.56 -4.97
CA PRO A 158 21.30 15.92 -4.57
C PRO A 158 20.88 16.96 -5.61
N GLY A 159 20.29 18.05 -5.14
CA GLY A 159 19.83 19.15 -6.02
C GLY A 159 18.54 18.88 -6.78
N TRP A 160 17.83 17.80 -6.49
CA TRP A 160 16.53 17.50 -7.07
C TRP A 160 15.40 18.02 -6.19
N ASN A 161 14.32 18.47 -6.83
CA ASN A 161 13.07 18.76 -6.15
C ASN A 161 12.27 17.49 -5.93
N SER A 162 11.66 17.38 -4.76
CA SER A 162 10.70 16.29 -4.48
C SER A 162 9.36 16.85 -4.03
N TRP A 163 8.28 16.13 -4.36
CA TRP A 163 6.90 16.51 -4.02
C TRP A 163 5.98 15.29 -3.91
N ARG A 164 4.72 15.55 -3.54
CA ARG A 164 3.66 14.55 -3.42
C ARG A 164 4.08 13.36 -2.58
N GLU A 165 4.37 13.64 -1.30
CA GLU A 165 4.54 12.54 -0.35
C GLU A 165 3.27 11.70 -0.33
N THR A 166 3.43 10.41 -0.64
CA THR A 166 2.36 9.44 -0.73
C THR A 166 2.59 8.35 0.29
N VAL A 167 1.56 8.03 1.05
CA VAL A 167 1.56 6.94 2.02
C VAL A 167 1.04 5.69 1.33
N MET A 168 1.83 4.63 1.34
CA MET A 168 1.40 3.27 1.04
C MET A 168 0.79 2.69 2.30
N MET A 169 -0.49 2.34 2.27
CA MET A 169 -1.17 1.67 3.38
C MET A 169 -1.51 0.24 2.99
N ALA A 170 -1.43 -0.68 3.94
CA ALA A 170 -1.65 -2.10 3.71
C ALA A 170 -2.38 -2.77 4.87
N ILE A 171 -3.03 -3.90 4.57
CA ILE A 171 -3.68 -4.77 5.55
C ILE A 171 -3.59 -6.22 5.10
N ASP A 172 -3.41 -7.13 6.05
CA ASP A 172 -3.62 -8.56 5.83
C ASP A 172 -5.13 -8.82 5.80
N ILE A 173 -5.64 -9.47 4.75
CA ILE A 173 -7.09 -9.66 4.57
C ILE A 173 -7.69 -10.54 5.69
N GLU A 174 -6.90 -11.41 6.30
CA GLU A 174 -7.35 -12.17 7.48
C GLU A 174 -7.79 -11.29 8.66
N ASN A 175 -7.23 -10.08 8.76
CA ASN A 175 -7.57 -9.07 9.77
C ASN A 175 -8.67 -8.10 9.31
N PHE A 176 -9.22 -8.29 8.11
CA PHE A 176 -10.26 -7.46 7.54
C PHE A 176 -11.64 -8.10 7.68
N VAL A 177 -12.62 -7.33 8.16
CA VAL A 177 -14.01 -7.83 8.26
C VAL A 177 -14.66 -7.77 6.86
N LEU A 178 -14.66 -8.91 6.18
CA LEU A 178 -15.27 -9.02 4.86
C LEU A 178 -16.80 -8.88 4.95
N PRO A 179 -17.43 -8.16 4.00
CA PRO A 179 -18.89 -8.08 3.91
C PRO A 179 -19.50 -9.46 3.73
N GLN A 180 -20.62 -9.71 4.41
CA GLN A 180 -21.39 -10.96 4.29
C GLN A 180 -22.63 -10.74 3.44
N GLY A 181 -23.10 -11.79 2.76
CA GLY A 181 -24.33 -11.79 1.98
C GLY A 181 -24.21 -11.11 0.60
N PRO A 182 -25.35 -10.85 -0.06
CA PRO A 182 -25.41 -10.25 -1.38
C PRO A 182 -24.87 -8.81 -1.38
N SER A 183 -24.07 -8.47 -2.40
CA SER A 183 -23.55 -7.13 -2.58
C SER A 183 -24.44 -6.27 -3.47
N MET A 184 -24.58 -4.99 -3.14
CA MET A 184 -25.11 -3.97 -4.03
C MET A 184 -24.03 -3.36 -4.94
N VAL A 185 -22.77 -3.65 -4.69
CA VAL A 185 -21.64 -3.24 -5.52
C VAL A 185 -21.41 -4.30 -6.59
N ARG A 186 -21.49 -3.89 -7.85
CA ARG A 186 -21.14 -4.72 -8.99
C ARG A 186 -19.65 -4.57 -9.31
N VAL A 187 -18.93 -5.66 -9.52
CA VAL A 187 -17.54 -5.66 -9.98
C VAL A 187 -17.50 -6.21 -11.40
N ALA A 188 -17.08 -5.40 -12.36
CA ALA A 188 -16.94 -5.74 -13.78
C ALA A 188 -15.46 -5.82 -14.17
N ALA A 189 -15.13 -6.55 -15.24
CA ALA A 189 -13.77 -6.65 -15.76
C ALA A 189 -13.29 -5.36 -16.47
N THR A 190 -14.22 -4.53 -16.93
CA THR A 190 -13.93 -3.27 -17.63
C THR A 190 -14.81 -2.15 -17.12
N PRO A 191 -14.32 -0.88 -17.11
CA PRO A 191 -15.12 0.27 -16.72
C PRO A 191 -16.04 0.68 -17.85
N ASP A 192 -17.33 0.90 -17.58
CA ASP A 192 -18.26 1.51 -18.52
C ASP A 192 -18.11 3.05 -18.57
N ALA A 193 -18.80 3.68 -19.49
CA ALA A 193 -18.72 5.13 -19.69
C ALA A 193 -19.16 5.92 -18.44
N ALA A 194 -20.14 5.44 -17.69
CA ALA A 194 -20.62 6.11 -16.49
C ALA A 194 -19.60 6.01 -15.34
N TRP A 195 -18.92 4.87 -15.22
CA TRP A 195 -17.80 4.67 -14.30
C TRP A 195 -16.65 5.64 -14.63
N GLN A 196 -16.26 5.70 -15.92
CA GLN A 196 -15.18 6.59 -16.39
C GLN A 196 -15.51 8.07 -16.14
N GLU A 197 -16.76 8.46 -16.32
CA GLU A 197 -17.21 9.83 -16.08
C GLU A 197 -17.12 10.20 -14.60
N LEU A 198 -17.52 9.31 -13.68
CA LEU A 198 -17.39 9.56 -12.24
C LEU A 198 -15.91 9.61 -11.81
N ASN A 199 -15.06 8.72 -12.37
CA ASN A 199 -13.62 8.74 -12.14
C ASN A 199 -12.97 10.04 -12.62
N ARG A 200 -13.35 10.55 -13.80
CA ARG A 200 -12.83 11.81 -14.36
C ARG A 200 -13.15 13.01 -13.45
N ARG A 201 -14.31 13.01 -12.83
CA ARG A 201 -14.74 14.06 -11.90
C ARG A 201 -14.11 13.92 -10.53
N ASP A 202 -13.44 12.83 -10.24
CA ASP A 202 -12.97 12.48 -8.90
C ASP A 202 -14.09 12.63 -7.84
N GLY A 203 -15.32 12.28 -8.23
CA GLY A 203 -16.51 12.42 -7.42
C GLY A 203 -17.00 13.87 -7.19
N GLU A 204 -16.39 14.86 -7.82
CA GLU A 204 -16.80 16.28 -7.68
C GLU A 204 -17.77 16.72 -8.78
N ALA A 205 -18.49 17.80 -8.51
CA ALA A 205 -19.34 18.45 -9.52
C ALA A 205 -18.49 18.94 -10.72
N PRO A 206 -19.02 18.86 -11.95
CA PRO A 206 -18.30 19.31 -13.14
C PRO A 206 -18.00 20.81 -13.06
N THR A 207 -16.72 21.16 -13.23
CA THR A 207 -16.29 22.54 -13.43
C THR A 207 -15.81 22.71 -14.87
N PRO A 208 -15.83 23.94 -15.47
CA PRO A 208 -15.32 24.16 -16.81
C PRO A 208 -13.88 23.64 -17.01
N GLN A 209 -13.01 23.85 -16.03
CA GLN A 209 -11.61 23.39 -16.04
C GLN A 209 -11.52 21.87 -16.02
N ARG A 210 -12.36 21.17 -15.24
CA ARG A 210 -12.40 19.71 -15.17
C ARG A 210 -13.04 19.09 -16.42
N LEU A 211 -14.00 19.76 -17.03
CA LEU A 211 -14.60 19.32 -18.29
C LEU A 211 -13.63 19.42 -19.46
N SER A 212 -12.67 20.36 -19.41
CA SER A 212 -11.62 20.53 -20.41
C SER A 212 -10.36 19.69 -20.14
N ALA A 213 -10.26 19.03 -18.97
CA ALA A 213 -9.15 18.13 -18.67
C ALA A 213 -9.18 16.91 -19.62
N PRO A 214 -8.01 16.41 -20.05
CA PRO A 214 -7.95 15.18 -20.81
C PRO A 214 -8.68 14.04 -20.10
N LEU A 215 -9.43 13.24 -20.86
CA LEU A 215 -10.00 12.01 -20.32
C LEU A 215 -8.87 11.13 -19.76
N PRO A 216 -9.12 10.40 -18.67
CA PRO A 216 -8.20 9.37 -18.20
C PRO A 216 -7.84 8.45 -19.37
N ASP A 217 -6.54 8.19 -19.55
CA ASP A 217 -6.10 7.25 -20.58
C ASP A 217 -6.65 5.85 -20.23
N LEU A 218 -7.61 5.40 -21.04
CA LEU A 218 -8.26 4.11 -20.82
C LEU A 218 -7.24 2.97 -20.87
N GLY A 219 -6.20 3.10 -21.71
CA GLY A 219 -5.10 2.14 -21.77
C GLY A 219 -4.40 2.01 -20.41
N VAL A 220 -4.15 3.12 -19.70
CA VAL A 220 -3.56 3.08 -18.35
C VAL A 220 -4.53 2.52 -17.33
N LEU A 221 -5.82 2.91 -17.40
CA LEU A 221 -6.85 2.42 -16.46
C LEU A 221 -7.07 0.92 -16.57
N THR A 222 -6.98 0.36 -17.76
CA THR A 222 -7.21 -1.06 -18.03
C THR A 222 -5.93 -1.88 -18.12
N ALA A 223 -4.77 -1.28 -17.86
CA ALA A 223 -3.51 -1.99 -17.80
C ALA A 223 -3.31 -2.71 -16.47
N VAL A 224 -2.86 -3.94 -16.53
CA VAL A 224 -2.34 -4.74 -15.43
C VAL A 224 -1.30 -5.71 -16.01
N ARG A 225 -0.26 -6.01 -15.25
CA ARG A 225 0.74 -7.01 -15.65
C ARG A 225 0.60 -8.23 -14.75
N ASP A 226 0.49 -9.42 -15.36
CA ASP A 226 0.39 -10.71 -14.67
C ASP A 226 -0.66 -10.71 -13.55
N GLY A 227 -1.88 -10.17 -13.87
CA GLY A 227 -2.91 -10.00 -12.87
C GLY A 227 -4.31 -9.82 -13.44
N GLU A 228 -5.27 -9.51 -12.58
CA GLU A 228 -6.67 -9.28 -12.92
C GLU A 228 -7.16 -7.90 -12.46
N LEU A 229 -8.15 -7.35 -13.18
CA LEU A 229 -8.78 -6.08 -12.85
C LEU A 229 -10.26 -6.28 -12.46
N GLY A 230 -10.68 -5.52 -11.46
CA GLY A 230 -12.08 -5.38 -11.08
C GLY A 230 -12.46 -3.91 -10.98
N PHE A 231 -13.52 -3.52 -11.68
CA PHE A 231 -14.08 -2.17 -11.64
C PHE A 231 -15.39 -2.21 -10.87
N ALA A 232 -15.35 -1.73 -9.63
CA ALA A 232 -16.50 -1.70 -8.74
C ALA A 232 -17.37 -0.49 -9.05
N SER A 233 -18.68 -0.68 -9.03
CA SER A 233 -19.69 0.38 -9.15
C SER A 233 -20.88 0.12 -8.23
N LEU A 234 -21.33 1.16 -7.55
CA LEU A 234 -22.53 1.19 -6.71
C LEU A 234 -23.52 2.22 -7.29
N GLY A 235 -24.76 1.79 -7.54
CA GLY A 235 -25.81 2.64 -8.12
C GLY A 235 -26.14 2.25 -9.57
N VAL A 236 -27.42 2.41 -9.95
CA VAL A 236 -27.96 2.11 -11.28
C VAL A 236 -29.03 3.17 -11.60
N PRO A 237 -29.08 3.73 -12.82
CA PRO A 237 -28.20 3.50 -13.97
C PRO A 237 -26.85 4.19 -13.86
N THR A 238 -26.73 5.23 -13.01
CA THR A 238 -25.51 6.01 -12.83
C THR A 238 -24.85 5.63 -11.50
N PRO A 239 -23.55 5.28 -11.51
CA PRO A 239 -22.84 4.98 -10.26
C PRO A 239 -22.72 6.21 -9.38
N ILE A 240 -22.96 6.03 -8.07
CA ILE A 240 -22.74 7.04 -7.03
C ILE A 240 -21.43 6.83 -6.26
N ALA A 241 -20.85 5.65 -6.39
CA ALA A 241 -19.51 5.34 -5.90
C ALA A 241 -18.85 4.30 -6.80
N ILE A 242 -17.54 4.43 -6.98
CA ILE A 242 -16.71 3.57 -7.84
C ILE A 242 -15.39 3.26 -7.16
N GLY A 243 -14.71 2.25 -7.69
CA GLY A 243 -13.34 1.92 -7.34
C GLY A 243 -12.73 0.94 -8.36
N ARG A 244 -11.41 0.92 -8.45
CA ARG A 244 -10.65 -0.04 -9.27
C ARG A 244 -9.81 -0.92 -8.35
N GLY A 245 -9.92 -2.23 -8.50
CA GLY A 245 -9.07 -3.24 -7.89
C GLY A 245 -8.11 -3.82 -8.92
N ALA A 246 -6.84 -3.97 -8.57
CA ALA A 246 -5.85 -4.70 -9.35
C ALA A 246 -5.28 -5.83 -8.49
N LEU A 247 -5.57 -7.07 -8.90
CA LEU A 247 -5.02 -8.27 -8.27
C LEU A 247 -3.68 -8.61 -8.92
N THR A 248 -2.60 -8.64 -8.15
CA THR A 248 -1.24 -8.94 -8.61
C THR A 248 -0.52 -9.81 -7.58
N THR A 249 0.57 -10.46 -8.00
CA THR A 249 1.38 -11.28 -7.10
C THR A 249 2.76 -10.64 -6.93
N ALA A 250 3.15 -10.37 -5.68
CA ALA A 250 4.48 -9.87 -5.38
C ALA A 250 5.56 -10.94 -5.59
N PRO A 251 6.85 -10.56 -5.78
CA PRO A 251 7.96 -11.50 -5.93
C PRO A 251 8.15 -12.45 -4.74
N ASP A 252 7.60 -12.14 -3.58
CA ASP A 252 7.61 -13.00 -2.39
C ASP A 252 6.42 -13.98 -2.32
N GLY A 253 5.62 -14.06 -3.38
CA GLY A 253 4.49 -14.96 -3.52
C GLY A 253 3.18 -14.47 -2.90
N ARG A 254 3.14 -13.29 -2.28
CA ARG A 254 1.91 -12.73 -1.72
C ARG A 254 0.98 -12.22 -2.81
N GLY A 255 -0.29 -12.61 -2.74
CA GLY A 255 -1.36 -12.03 -3.57
C GLY A 255 -1.84 -10.71 -3.00
N TRP A 256 -1.82 -9.66 -3.78
CA TRP A 256 -2.20 -8.30 -3.39
C TRP A 256 -3.37 -7.77 -4.20
N ILE A 257 -4.37 -7.23 -3.53
CA ILE A 257 -5.40 -6.40 -4.17
C ILE A 257 -5.09 -4.93 -3.94
N GLY A 258 -4.71 -4.21 -5.00
CA GLY A 258 -4.46 -2.77 -4.98
C GLY A 258 -5.73 -1.97 -5.25
N LEU A 259 -6.09 -1.07 -4.35
CA LEU A 259 -7.27 -0.22 -4.46
C LEU A 259 -6.87 1.14 -5.04
N THR A 260 -7.51 1.53 -6.14
CA THR A 260 -7.27 2.81 -6.82
C THR A 260 -8.59 3.40 -7.34
N CYS A 261 -8.60 4.65 -7.74
CA CYS A 261 -9.78 5.32 -8.34
C CYS A 261 -11.04 5.20 -7.46
N VAL A 262 -10.88 5.23 -6.13
CA VAL A 262 -12.02 5.20 -5.22
C VAL A 262 -12.64 6.59 -5.19
N ALA A 263 -13.83 6.74 -5.74
CA ALA A 263 -14.54 8.00 -5.78
C ALA A 263 -16.01 7.84 -5.38
N VAL A 264 -16.55 8.85 -4.70
CA VAL A 264 -17.96 8.94 -4.30
C VAL A 264 -18.50 10.27 -4.79
N ALA A 265 -19.62 10.25 -5.50
CA ALA A 265 -20.30 11.45 -5.96
C ALA A 265 -20.54 12.42 -4.80
N ALA A 266 -20.32 13.71 -5.01
CA ALA A 266 -20.23 14.73 -3.96
C ALA A 266 -21.44 14.72 -3.00
N GLU A 267 -22.65 14.61 -3.56
CA GLU A 267 -23.93 14.58 -2.84
C GLU A 267 -24.14 13.28 -2.02
N HIS A 268 -23.31 12.28 -2.26
CA HIS A 268 -23.38 10.97 -1.58
C HIS A 268 -22.21 10.70 -0.63
N ARG A 269 -21.28 11.64 -0.48
CA ARG A 269 -20.15 11.54 0.45
C ARG A 269 -20.58 11.42 1.91
N ARG A 270 -19.68 10.91 2.77
CA ARG A 270 -19.89 10.76 4.22
C ARG A 270 -21.02 9.82 4.63
N LYS A 271 -21.37 8.88 3.75
CA LYS A 271 -22.41 7.85 3.98
C LYS A 271 -21.80 6.42 4.00
N GLY A 272 -20.47 6.28 4.16
CA GLY A 272 -19.79 4.97 4.17
C GLY A 272 -19.63 4.30 2.80
N LEU A 273 -20.03 4.96 1.69
CA LEU A 273 -20.03 4.31 0.37
C LEU A 273 -18.63 4.01 -0.16
N GLY A 274 -17.64 4.83 0.17
CA GLY A 274 -16.24 4.56 -0.17
C GLY A 274 -15.73 3.31 0.55
N SER A 275 -16.03 3.17 1.84
CA SER A 275 -15.69 1.97 2.63
C SER A 275 -16.35 0.72 2.05
N LEU A 276 -17.63 0.82 1.65
CA LEU A 276 -18.36 -0.29 1.04
C LEU A 276 -17.72 -0.75 -0.28
N VAL A 277 -17.37 0.18 -1.17
CA VAL A 277 -16.69 -0.14 -2.43
C VAL A 277 -15.32 -0.78 -2.18
N CYS A 278 -14.53 -0.24 -1.25
CA CYS A 278 -13.24 -0.84 -0.87
C CYS A 278 -13.41 -2.26 -0.34
N ALA A 279 -14.36 -2.47 0.59
CA ALA A 279 -14.61 -3.77 1.17
C ALA A 279 -15.04 -4.81 0.13
N GLU A 280 -15.86 -4.42 -0.85
CA GLU A 280 -16.28 -5.31 -1.92
C GLU A 280 -15.14 -5.63 -2.91
N LEU A 281 -14.26 -4.69 -3.20
CA LEU A 281 -13.05 -4.96 -3.98
C LEU A 281 -12.09 -5.90 -3.24
N ILE A 282 -11.95 -5.75 -1.92
CA ILE A 282 -11.15 -6.66 -1.09
C ILE A 282 -11.77 -8.06 -1.11
N ARG A 283 -13.11 -8.18 -0.94
CA ARG A 283 -13.82 -9.46 -1.04
C ARG A 283 -13.63 -10.10 -2.42
N TRP A 284 -13.73 -9.31 -3.48
CA TRP A 284 -13.50 -9.76 -4.85
C TRP A 284 -12.07 -10.28 -5.05
N GLY A 285 -11.06 -9.56 -4.57
CA GLY A 285 -9.66 -9.98 -4.64
C GLY A 285 -9.39 -11.23 -3.80
N HIS A 286 -9.93 -11.28 -2.57
CA HIS A 286 -9.80 -12.43 -1.68
C HIS A 286 -10.36 -13.72 -2.30
N SER A 287 -11.53 -13.67 -2.94
CA SER A 287 -12.11 -14.82 -3.64
C SER A 287 -11.27 -15.33 -4.82
N ARG A 288 -10.23 -14.57 -5.22
CA ARG A 288 -9.28 -14.87 -6.31
C ARG A 288 -7.84 -15.09 -5.82
N GLY A 289 -7.66 -15.22 -4.50
CA GLY A 289 -6.36 -15.56 -3.91
C GLY A 289 -5.55 -14.38 -3.36
N ALA A 290 -6.10 -13.16 -3.33
CA ALA A 290 -5.46 -12.09 -2.58
C ALA A 290 -5.42 -12.43 -1.09
N THR A 291 -4.25 -12.29 -0.48
CA THR A 291 -4.02 -12.43 0.96
C THR A 291 -3.84 -11.10 1.66
N HIS A 292 -3.54 -10.06 0.88
CA HIS A 292 -3.27 -8.71 1.36
C HIS A 292 -3.98 -7.68 0.49
N ALA A 293 -4.29 -6.51 1.07
CA ALA A 293 -4.77 -5.37 0.34
C ALA A 293 -3.85 -4.16 0.56
N TYR A 294 -3.72 -3.31 -0.45
CA TYR A 294 -2.98 -2.05 -0.34
C TYR A 294 -3.68 -0.92 -1.09
N LEU A 295 -3.30 0.29 -0.73
CA LEU A 295 -3.68 1.52 -1.42
C LEU A 295 -2.58 2.57 -1.29
N GLN A 296 -2.68 3.60 -2.11
CA GLN A 296 -1.76 4.74 -2.12
C GLN A 296 -2.57 6.01 -1.96
N VAL A 297 -2.21 6.82 -0.97
CA VAL A 297 -2.91 8.07 -0.65
C VAL A 297 -1.91 9.19 -0.42
N GLU A 298 -2.17 10.39 -0.97
CA GLU A 298 -1.33 11.57 -0.69
C GLU A 298 -1.36 11.89 0.80
N ALA A 299 -0.20 12.17 1.41
CA ALA A 299 -0.07 12.43 2.85
C ALA A 299 -0.92 13.61 3.33
N GLY A 300 -1.23 14.56 2.44
CA GLY A 300 -2.14 15.67 2.71
C GLY A 300 -3.62 15.31 2.72
N ASN A 301 -4.02 14.13 2.23
CA ASN A 301 -5.42 13.71 2.19
C ASN A 301 -5.84 13.04 3.51
N SER A 302 -5.95 13.84 4.57
CA SER A 302 -6.28 13.36 5.92
C SER A 302 -7.63 12.62 5.99
N ALA A 303 -8.61 13.04 5.18
CA ALA A 303 -9.93 12.41 5.16
C ALA A 303 -9.87 10.98 4.61
N ALA A 304 -9.12 10.74 3.54
CA ALA A 304 -8.93 9.40 3.00
C ALA A 304 -8.08 8.53 3.94
N ILE A 305 -7.03 9.09 4.52
CA ILE A 305 -6.20 8.36 5.51
C ILE A 305 -7.04 7.92 6.71
N ALA A 306 -7.92 8.79 7.23
CA ALA A 306 -8.82 8.45 8.34
C ALA A 306 -9.76 7.30 7.95
N LEU A 307 -10.40 7.36 6.77
CA LEU A 307 -11.26 6.29 6.24
C LEU A 307 -10.52 4.96 6.15
N TYR A 308 -9.29 4.95 5.63
CA TYR A 308 -8.53 3.71 5.49
C TYR A 308 -8.04 3.15 6.83
N ARG A 309 -7.70 4.02 7.80
CA ARG A 309 -7.41 3.59 9.18
C ARG A 309 -8.64 2.98 9.87
N GLU A 310 -9.83 3.54 9.65
CA GLU A 310 -11.09 2.94 10.14
C GLU A 310 -11.36 1.57 9.52
N LEU A 311 -10.94 1.34 8.29
CA LEU A 311 -10.97 0.02 7.63
C LEU A 311 -9.87 -0.93 8.12
N GLY A 312 -8.98 -0.50 9.01
CA GLY A 312 -7.91 -1.32 9.58
C GLY A 312 -6.58 -1.27 8.81
N PHE A 313 -6.47 -0.47 7.75
CA PHE A 313 -5.20 -0.32 7.04
C PHE A 313 -4.17 0.39 7.91
N LEU A 314 -2.93 -0.11 7.87
CA LEU A 314 -1.78 0.47 8.54
C LEU A 314 -0.82 1.10 7.52
N GLU A 315 -0.10 2.12 7.95
CA GLU A 315 0.96 2.71 7.14
C GLU A 315 2.09 1.67 6.95
N HIS A 316 2.42 1.40 5.69
CA HIS A 316 3.48 0.45 5.35
C HIS A 316 4.80 1.18 5.10
N HIS A 317 4.80 2.16 4.21
CA HIS A 317 5.93 3.04 3.92
C HIS A 317 5.43 4.29 3.18
N THR A 318 6.33 5.24 2.93
CA THR A 318 6.05 6.41 2.10
C THR A 318 6.93 6.42 0.86
N TYR A 319 6.52 7.18 -0.15
CA TYR A 319 7.36 7.50 -1.29
C TYR A 319 7.10 8.95 -1.75
N ARG A 320 8.04 9.49 -2.50
CA ARG A 320 7.94 10.82 -3.12
C ARG A 320 8.32 10.73 -4.58
N TYR A 321 7.74 11.64 -5.38
CA TYR A 321 8.26 11.85 -6.72
C TYR A 321 9.41 12.85 -6.66
N ALA A 322 10.42 12.66 -7.53
CA ALA A 322 11.55 13.57 -7.66
C ALA A 322 11.94 13.78 -9.12
N ALA A 323 12.32 15.01 -9.45
CA ALA A 323 12.83 15.40 -10.76
C ALA A 323 13.94 16.45 -10.64
N PRO A 324 14.82 16.62 -11.66
CA PRO A 324 15.78 17.69 -11.71
C PRO A 324 15.11 19.06 -11.55
N THR A 325 15.76 19.98 -10.80
CA THR A 325 15.18 21.30 -10.47
C THR A 325 14.74 22.09 -11.69
N ALA A 326 15.45 21.97 -12.82
CA ALA A 326 15.09 22.62 -14.08
C ALA A 326 13.73 22.20 -14.67
N LEU A 327 13.20 21.00 -14.28
CA LEU A 327 11.94 20.45 -14.78
C LEU A 327 10.77 20.62 -13.81
N ALA A 328 11.03 20.96 -12.57
CA ALA A 328 10.01 21.00 -11.48
C ALA A 328 8.93 22.09 -11.70
N GLY A 329 9.11 23.02 -12.62
CA GLY A 329 8.13 24.05 -13.01
C GLY A 329 7.22 23.67 -14.17
N SER A 330 7.38 22.48 -14.76
CA SER A 330 6.61 22.08 -15.95
C SER A 330 5.18 21.69 -15.58
N PRO A 331 4.14 22.17 -16.29
CA PRO A 331 2.73 21.79 -16.06
C PRO A 331 2.46 20.29 -16.20
N ALA A 332 3.32 19.55 -16.91
CA ALA A 332 3.21 18.10 -17.08
C ALA A 332 3.49 17.29 -15.79
N LEU A 333 3.95 17.94 -14.73
CA LEU A 333 4.28 17.30 -13.45
C LEU A 333 3.28 17.63 -12.32
N ARG A 334 2.17 18.31 -12.62
CA ARG A 334 1.13 18.68 -11.67
C ARG A 334 0.00 17.68 -11.64
#